data_d894ca130455d9d994d15300ec6ac1be
#
_entry.id   d894ca130455d9d994d15300ec6ac1be
#
_cell.length_a   1.000
_cell.length_b   1.000
_cell.length_c   1.000
_cell.angle_alpha   90.00
_cell.angle_beta   90.00
_cell.angle_gamma   90.00
#
_symmetry.space_group_name_H-M   'P 1'
#
loop_
_entity.id
_entity.type
_entity.pdbx_description
1 polymer ?
#
loop_
_entity_poly.entity_id
_entity_poly.type
_entity_poly.pdbx_seq_one_letter_code
_entity_poly.pdbx_strand_id
1 'polypeptide(L)'
;IQDNSVLHVSHKTPANPKGGPLIIGARVTVGHTVILHACTIEDECLIGMGSILLDRAVVQQHVLLGAGSLVPEGKVLESGHLYLGRPAKLVRPLTEEEIAYFNYSAEHYVALARSYSS
;
A
#
# COMPACT_ATOMS: atom_id res chain seq x y z
N ILE A 1 -9.11 -3.79 5.61
CA ILE A 1 -8.56 -2.64 6.33
C ILE A 1 -8.67 -2.88 7.81
N GLN A 2 -7.59 -2.72 8.53
CA GLN A 2 -7.52 -3.02 9.95
C GLN A 2 -7.75 -1.77 10.79
N ASP A 3 -7.88 -1.98 12.11
CA ASP A 3 -8.16 -0.90 13.06
C ASP A 3 -7.10 0.21 12.99
N ASN A 4 -7.53 1.43 13.28
CA ASN A 4 -6.69 2.62 13.31
C ASN A 4 -6.10 3.03 11.97
N SER A 5 -6.58 2.47 10.87
CA SER A 5 -6.22 2.94 9.54
C SER A 5 -7.10 4.13 9.17
N VAL A 6 -6.52 5.06 8.43
CA VAL A 6 -7.21 6.27 8.00
C VAL A 6 -7.28 6.30 6.48
N LEU A 7 -8.50 6.33 5.96
CA LEU A 7 -8.75 6.49 4.53
C LEU A 7 -9.04 7.97 4.28
N HIS A 8 -8.22 8.60 3.45
CA HIS A 8 -8.32 10.01 3.21
C HIS A 8 -8.43 10.30 1.71
N VAL A 9 -9.55 10.87 1.31
CA VAL A 9 -9.80 11.24 -0.09
C VAL A 9 -9.62 12.75 -0.23
N SER A 10 -8.73 13.15 -1.15
CA SER A 10 -8.51 14.56 -1.43
C SER A 10 -9.70 15.13 -2.21
N HIS A 11 -10.25 16.23 -1.74
CA HIS A 11 -11.37 16.88 -2.40
C HIS A 11 -10.88 17.93 -3.39
N LYS A 12 -11.61 18.07 -4.50
CA LYS A 12 -11.33 19.14 -5.44
C LYS A 12 -11.73 20.48 -4.83
N THR A 13 -10.78 21.37 -4.76
CA THR A 13 -10.97 22.73 -4.27
C THR A 13 -10.19 23.67 -5.17
N PRO A 14 -10.38 25.00 -5.04
CA PRO A 14 -9.50 25.94 -5.76
C PRO A 14 -8.03 25.75 -5.44
N ALA A 15 -7.71 25.31 -4.23
CA ALA A 15 -6.33 25.06 -3.83
C ALA A 15 -5.83 23.68 -4.25
N ASN A 16 -6.73 22.73 -4.50
CA ASN A 16 -6.38 21.37 -4.90
C ASN A 16 -7.34 20.86 -5.98
N PRO A 17 -7.28 21.42 -7.18
CA PRO A 17 -8.20 21.03 -8.26
C PRO A 17 -7.98 19.63 -8.76
N LYS A 18 -6.86 19.00 -8.40
CA LYS A 18 -6.52 17.66 -8.82
C LYS A 18 -6.88 16.59 -7.79
N GLY A 19 -7.62 16.96 -6.75
CA GLY A 19 -8.12 15.98 -5.79
C GLY A 19 -8.84 14.85 -6.52
N GLY A 20 -8.73 13.64 -6.03
CA GLY A 20 -9.27 12.47 -6.71
C GLY A 20 -9.70 11.38 -5.74
N PRO A 21 -10.20 10.26 -6.28
CA PRO A 21 -10.72 9.18 -5.46
C PRO A 21 -9.61 8.36 -4.82
N LEU A 22 -9.96 7.72 -3.71
CA LEU A 22 -9.20 6.61 -3.16
C LEU A 22 -9.75 5.34 -3.81
N ILE A 23 -8.89 4.59 -4.48
CA ILE A 23 -9.27 3.36 -5.19
C ILE A 23 -8.49 2.20 -4.60
N ILE A 24 -9.21 1.20 -4.09
CA ILE A 24 -8.61 0.01 -3.51
C ILE A 24 -9.22 -1.21 -4.20
N GLY A 25 -8.37 -2.05 -4.76
CA GLY A 25 -8.79 -3.26 -5.45
C GLY A 25 -9.21 -4.38 -4.52
N ALA A 26 -9.34 -5.57 -5.07
CA ALA A 26 -9.76 -6.77 -4.35
C ALA A 26 -8.57 -7.42 -3.64
N ARG A 27 -8.85 -8.05 -2.50
CA ARG A 27 -7.85 -8.80 -1.72
C ARG A 27 -6.65 -7.94 -1.33
N VAL A 28 -6.90 -6.69 -0.98
CA VAL A 28 -5.88 -5.78 -0.46
C VAL A 28 -5.93 -5.81 1.06
N THR A 29 -4.79 -6.06 1.67
CA THR A 29 -4.66 -6.02 3.13
C THR A 29 -3.95 -4.73 3.53
N VAL A 30 -4.60 -3.94 4.36
CA VAL A 30 -4.06 -2.69 4.87
C VAL A 30 -3.89 -2.83 6.38
N GLY A 31 -2.66 -2.70 6.84
CA GLY A 31 -2.32 -2.85 8.25
C GLY A 31 -2.84 -1.73 9.13
N HIS A 32 -2.53 -1.83 10.43
CA HIS A 32 -2.96 -0.82 11.39
C HIS A 32 -2.30 0.54 11.14
N THR A 33 -3.02 1.60 11.45
CA THR A 33 -2.49 2.98 11.45
C THR A 33 -1.89 3.38 10.10
N VAL A 34 -2.47 2.92 9.00
CA VAL A 34 -2.08 3.33 7.66
C VAL A 34 -2.87 4.58 7.27
N ILE A 35 -2.20 5.52 6.63
CA ILE A 35 -2.84 6.73 6.10
C ILE A 35 -2.86 6.64 4.58
N LEU A 36 -4.06 6.66 4.01
CA LEU A 36 -4.26 6.60 2.56
C LEU A 36 -4.92 7.89 2.09
N HIS A 37 -4.18 8.68 1.32
CA HIS A 37 -4.75 9.81 0.60
C HIS A 37 -5.39 9.31 -0.70
N ALA A 38 -5.67 10.18 -1.64
CA ALA A 38 -6.27 9.81 -2.92
C ALA A 38 -5.27 9.04 -3.78
N CYS A 39 -5.06 7.78 -3.47
CA CYS A 39 -4.12 6.89 -4.15
C CYS A 39 -4.87 5.72 -4.75
N THR A 40 -4.17 4.93 -5.56
CA THR A 40 -4.71 3.71 -6.17
C THR A 40 -3.92 2.52 -5.71
N ILE A 41 -4.60 1.52 -5.17
CA ILE A 41 -3.99 0.24 -4.79
C ILE A 41 -4.69 -0.84 -5.61
N GLU A 42 -3.95 -1.48 -6.49
CA GLU A 42 -4.49 -2.55 -7.33
C GLU A 42 -4.68 -3.83 -6.53
N ASP A 43 -5.18 -4.88 -7.19
CA ASP A 43 -5.55 -6.12 -6.52
C ASP A 43 -4.37 -6.81 -5.86
N GLU A 44 -4.67 -7.55 -4.79
CA GLU A 44 -3.71 -8.47 -4.17
C GLU A 44 -2.42 -7.76 -3.74
N CYS A 45 -2.57 -6.71 -2.96
CA CYS A 45 -1.47 -6.00 -2.36
C CYS A 45 -1.52 -6.09 -0.85
N LEU A 46 -0.37 -5.85 -0.23
CA LEU A 46 -0.28 -5.74 1.22
C LEU A 46 0.42 -4.44 1.58
N ILE A 47 -0.27 -3.62 2.37
CA ILE A 47 0.25 -2.34 2.85
C ILE A 47 0.57 -2.48 4.34
N GLY A 48 1.85 -2.46 4.67
CA GLY A 48 2.31 -2.65 6.04
C GLY A 48 1.86 -1.54 6.99
N MET A 49 1.77 -1.89 8.27
CA MET A 49 1.29 -0.96 9.30
C MET A 49 2.12 0.32 9.35
N GLY A 50 1.47 1.43 9.67
CA GLY A 50 2.13 2.72 9.81
C GLY A 50 2.59 3.36 8.52
N SER A 51 2.25 2.79 7.36
CA SER A 51 2.61 3.36 6.07
C SER A 51 1.74 4.56 5.73
N ILE A 52 2.30 5.45 4.90
CA ILE A 52 1.60 6.64 4.41
C ILE A 52 1.71 6.65 2.89
N LEU A 53 0.57 6.71 2.21
CA LEU A 53 0.51 6.80 0.75
C LEU A 53 -0.11 8.13 0.37
N LEU A 54 0.62 8.93 -0.40
CA LEU A 54 0.21 10.27 -0.75
C LEU A 54 -0.60 10.30 -2.05
N ASP A 55 -1.12 11.49 -2.40
CA ASP A 55 -2.03 11.64 -3.53
C ASP A 55 -1.43 11.12 -4.83
N ARG A 56 -2.24 10.44 -5.62
CA ARG A 56 -1.90 9.91 -6.94
C ARG A 56 -0.80 8.86 -6.92
N ALA A 57 -0.38 8.37 -5.76
CA ALA A 57 0.47 7.20 -5.70
C ALA A 57 -0.27 5.99 -6.25
N VAL A 58 0.44 5.12 -6.94
CA VAL A 58 -0.14 3.91 -7.52
C VAL A 58 0.65 2.70 -7.02
N VAL A 59 -0.05 1.78 -6.39
CA VAL A 59 0.53 0.49 -5.98
C VAL A 59 -0.04 -0.56 -6.92
N GLN A 60 0.81 -1.10 -7.78
CA GLN A 60 0.38 -2.09 -8.76
C GLN A 60 0.14 -3.45 -8.10
N GLN A 61 -0.50 -4.35 -8.84
CA GLN A 61 -0.86 -5.68 -8.36
C GLN A 61 0.37 -6.43 -7.81
N HIS A 62 0.17 -7.22 -6.77
CA HIS A 62 1.22 -8.04 -6.15
C HIS A 62 2.39 -7.19 -5.64
N VAL A 63 2.10 -6.11 -4.95
CA VAL A 63 3.11 -5.33 -4.25
C VAL A 63 2.98 -5.56 -2.76
N LEU A 64 4.13 -5.77 -2.12
CA LEU A 64 4.22 -5.79 -0.68
C LEU A 64 4.97 -4.54 -0.22
N LEU A 65 4.29 -3.71 0.54
CA LEU A 65 4.87 -2.50 1.11
C LEU A 65 5.18 -2.75 2.59
N GLY A 66 6.45 -2.69 2.96
CA GLY A 66 6.88 -2.91 4.32
C GLY A 66 6.36 -1.83 5.28
N ALA A 67 6.27 -2.18 6.56
CA ALA A 67 5.71 -1.30 7.58
C ALA A 67 6.47 0.03 7.68
N GLY A 68 5.75 1.09 7.99
CA GLY A 68 6.35 2.41 8.20
C GLY A 68 6.84 3.09 6.94
N SER A 69 6.47 2.61 5.77
CA SER A 69 6.92 3.21 4.51
C SER A 69 6.15 4.47 4.16
N LEU A 70 6.78 5.34 3.39
CA LEU A 70 6.15 6.54 2.85
C LEU A 70 6.21 6.48 1.33
N VAL A 71 5.06 6.46 0.67
CA VAL A 71 4.96 6.51 -0.79
C VAL A 71 4.66 7.93 -1.22
N PRO A 72 5.62 8.62 -1.86
CA PRO A 72 5.43 10.01 -2.26
C PRO A 72 4.32 10.18 -3.29
N GLU A 73 3.85 11.41 -3.40
CA GLU A 73 2.84 11.79 -4.37
C GLU A 73 3.26 11.40 -5.79
N GLY A 74 2.35 10.74 -6.51
CA GLY A 74 2.57 10.34 -7.90
C GLY A 74 3.52 9.17 -8.10
N LYS A 75 4.08 8.60 -7.04
CA LYS A 75 5.00 7.47 -7.14
C LYS A 75 4.26 6.20 -7.55
N VAL A 76 4.85 5.43 -8.47
CA VAL A 76 4.31 4.13 -8.90
C VAL A 76 5.19 3.03 -8.31
N LEU A 77 4.57 2.12 -7.57
CA LEU A 77 5.22 0.91 -7.07
C LEU A 77 4.91 -0.23 -8.04
N GLU A 78 5.95 -0.77 -8.66
CA GLU A 78 5.80 -1.74 -9.73
C GLU A 78 5.39 -3.12 -9.23
N SER A 79 4.52 -3.78 -10.01
CA SER A 79 3.98 -5.10 -9.73
C SER A 79 5.08 -6.13 -9.43
N GLY A 80 4.81 -6.99 -8.47
CA GLY A 80 5.67 -8.14 -8.17
C GLY A 80 6.89 -7.84 -7.34
N HIS A 81 6.92 -6.72 -6.61
CA HIS A 81 8.09 -6.31 -5.86
C HIS A 81 7.77 -5.95 -4.42
N LEU A 82 8.80 -6.05 -3.57
CA LEU A 82 8.79 -5.54 -2.20
C LEU A 82 9.38 -4.14 -2.20
N TYR A 83 8.66 -3.22 -1.59
CA TYR A 83 9.12 -1.83 -1.37
C TYR A 83 9.18 -1.54 0.12
N LEU A 84 10.12 -0.69 0.52
CA LEU A 84 10.31 -0.32 1.92
C LEU A 84 11.00 1.03 2.01
N GLY A 85 10.68 1.80 3.04
CA GLY A 85 11.43 3.00 3.42
C GLY A 85 10.67 4.30 3.27
N ARG A 86 11.38 5.38 3.58
CA ARG A 86 10.88 6.76 3.54
C ARG A 86 11.88 7.66 2.82
N PRO A 87 11.70 7.87 1.51
CA PRO A 87 10.64 7.37 0.62
C PRO A 87 10.80 5.89 0.30
N ALA A 88 9.69 5.25 -0.03
CA ALA A 88 9.68 3.83 -0.37
C ALA A 88 10.56 3.57 -1.59
N LYS A 89 11.43 2.57 -1.47
CA LYS A 89 12.33 2.16 -2.55
C LYS A 89 12.17 0.68 -2.80
N LEU A 90 12.41 0.28 -4.04
CA LEU A 90 12.38 -1.11 -4.45
C LEU A 90 13.48 -1.87 -3.73
N VAL A 91 13.10 -2.93 -3.03
CA VAL A 91 14.05 -3.77 -2.30
C VAL A 91 14.45 -4.98 -3.12
N ARG A 92 13.46 -5.74 -3.60
CA ARG A 92 13.68 -6.96 -4.38
C ARG A 92 12.38 -7.43 -5.02
N PRO A 93 12.45 -8.33 -6.02
CA PRO A 93 11.24 -9.00 -6.50
C PRO A 93 10.64 -9.89 -5.41
N LEU A 94 9.35 -10.08 -5.46
CA LEU A 94 8.68 -11.06 -4.61
C LEU A 94 8.96 -12.47 -5.14
N THR A 95 9.03 -13.45 -4.22
CA THR A 95 9.12 -14.84 -4.60
C THR A 95 7.75 -15.37 -5.01
N GLU A 96 7.73 -16.54 -5.68
CA GLU A 96 6.47 -17.19 -6.03
C GLU A 96 5.63 -17.51 -4.79
N GLU A 97 6.28 -17.91 -3.71
CA GLU A 97 5.59 -18.19 -2.44
C GLU A 97 4.94 -16.92 -1.88
N GLU A 98 5.64 -15.80 -1.94
CA GLU A 98 5.11 -14.54 -1.45
C GLU A 98 3.89 -14.10 -2.27
N ILE A 99 3.95 -14.24 -3.57
CA ILE A 99 2.82 -13.92 -4.44
C ILE A 99 1.63 -14.83 -4.13
N ALA A 100 1.90 -16.12 -3.88
CA ALA A 100 0.84 -17.07 -3.54
C ALA A 100 0.11 -16.71 -2.24
N TYR A 101 0.78 -16.06 -1.29
CA TYR A 101 0.15 -15.61 -0.05
C TYR A 101 -1.00 -14.63 -0.28
N PHE A 102 -1.00 -13.90 -1.37
CA PHE A 102 -2.10 -12.97 -1.67
C PHE A 102 -3.44 -13.68 -1.89
N ASN A 103 -3.42 -14.99 -2.07
CA ASN A 103 -4.64 -15.79 -2.19
C ASN A 103 -5.11 -16.35 -0.85
N TYR A 104 -4.38 -16.08 0.22
CA TYR A 104 -4.74 -16.52 1.57
C TYR A 104 -5.55 -15.44 2.30
N SER A 105 -5.90 -15.74 3.56
CA SER A 105 -6.64 -14.79 4.38
C SER A 105 -5.78 -13.57 4.74
N ALA A 106 -6.46 -12.48 5.13
CA ALA A 106 -5.79 -11.26 5.56
C ALA A 106 -4.84 -11.51 6.74
N GLU A 107 -5.11 -12.49 7.57
CA GLU A 107 -4.25 -12.81 8.72
C GLU A 107 -2.87 -13.26 8.28
N HIS A 108 -2.80 -14.08 7.25
CA HIS A 108 -1.51 -14.50 6.69
C HIS A 108 -0.76 -13.31 6.09
N TYR A 109 -1.45 -12.41 5.43
CA TYR A 109 -0.83 -11.21 4.86
C TYR A 109 -0.25 -10.31 5.94
N VAL A 110 -0.95 -10.14 7.05
CA VAL A 110 -0.47 -9.33 8.18
C VAL A 110 0.79 -9.94 8.77
N ALA A 111 0.83 -11.25 8.94
CA ALA A 111 2.02 -11.94 9.44
C ALA A 111 3.21 -11.75 8.48
N LEU A 112 2.95 -11.85 7.19
CA LEU A 112 3.99 -11.64 6.16
C LEU A 112 4.54 -10.22 6.23
N ALA A 113 3.67 -9.20 6.35
CA ALA A 113 4.10 -7.82 6.46
C ALA A 113 4.98 -7.58 7.68
N ARG A 114 4.63 -8.19 8.81
CA ARG A 114 5.42 -8.06 10.04
C ARG A 114 6.82 -8.65 9.90
N SER A 115 6.99 -9.71 9.12
CA SER A 115 8.29 -10.31 8.93
C SER A 115 9.25 -9.38 8.17
N TYR A 116 8.72 -8.43 7.40
CA TYR A 116 9.51 -7.46 6.66
C TYR A 116 9.65 -6.11 7.36
N SER A 117 8.98 -5.93 8.50
CA SER A 117 8.97 -4.66 9.19
C SER A 117 9.99 -4.58 10.33
N SER A 118 10.59 -5.66 10.64
CA SER A 118 11.54 -5.74 11.76
C SER A 118 12.94 -5.30 11.40
#